data_877466902499e538f668f6efb8c7eff4
#
_entry.id   877466902499e538f668f6efb8c7eff4
#
_cell.length_a   1.000
_cell.length_b   1.000
_cell.length_c   1.000
_cell.angle_alpha   90.00
_cell.angle_beta   90.00
_cell.angle_gamma   90.00
#
_symmetry.space_group_name_H-M   'P 1'
#
loop_
_entity.id
_entity.type
_entity.pdbx_description
1 polymer ?
#
loop_
_entity_poly.entity_id
_entity_poly.type
_entity_poly.pdbx_seq_one_letter_code
_entity_poly.pdbx_strand_id
1 'polypeptide(L)'
;MTAVQNLGEQPVRNDASRGPTLDFQHVGLTLGRTVILDDVTFQVAPGSVHALVGPNGGGKSSLIKTLLGQMPHQGQLSLDWAGEPGTIGYVPQALEFDRGLPMTVDDFMAAMCQRRPAFLGLSRHYAQAIEAALARVGMQDKRKRRMGALSGGERQRVLLAQGLIPMPQLLVLDEPMSALDEAGIQVFERLLVDWRQAGMTVLWIEHDLEAVGRLADRVTGLNRRVLFDGPPAQTLTPDRLLTLFSSHPRSSDQPAGSPAA
;
A
#
# COMPACT_ATOMS: atom_id res chain seq x y z
N MET A 1 -18.95 0.31 -57.22
CA MET A 1 -17.78 -0.19 -56.49
C MET A 1 -17.46 0.84 -55.41
N THR A 2 -17.98 0.64 -54.22
CA THR A 2 -17.90 1.60 -53.13
C THR A 2 -16.93 1.02 -52.09
N ALA A 3 -15.85 1.75 -51.86
CA ALA A 3 -14.83 1.39 -50.87
C ALA A 3 -15.38 1.53 -49.45
N VAL A 4 -15.44 0.44 -48.72
CA VAL A 4 -15.70 0.42 -47.29
C VAL A 4 -14.39 0.71 -46.57
N GLN A 5 -14.27 1.90 -46.00
CA GLN A 5 -13.19 2.26 -45.09
C GLN A 5 -13.37 1.51 -43.77
N ASN A 6 -12.42 0.63 -43.49
CA ASN A 6 -12.27 -0.05 -42.20
C ASN A 6 -11.74 0.98 -41.18
N LEU A 7 -12.63 1.55 -40.39
CA LEU A 7 -12.25 2.32 -39.18
C LEU A 7 -11.84 1.32 -38.10
N GLY A 8 -10.53 1.21 -37.90
CA GLY A 8 -9.99 0.45 -36.79
C GLY A 8 -10.54 0.97 -35.46
N GLU A 9 -11.32 0.14 -34.80
CA GLU A 9 -11.74 0.35 -33.42
C GLU A 9 -10.50 0.35 -32.52
N GLN A 10 -10.03 1.54 -32.15
CA GLN A 10 -9.16 1.66 -30.99
C GLN A 10 -10.00 1.28 -29.77
N PRO A 11 -9.51 0.39 -28.88
CA PRO A 11 -10.23 0.12 -27.64
C PRO A 11 -10.30 1.43 -26.86
N VAL A 12 -11.52 1.94 -26.68
CA VAL A 12 -11.81 3.04 -25.75
C VAL A 12 -11.39 2.52 -24.38
N ARG A 13 -10.22 2.94 -23.90
CA ARG A 13 -9.81 2.74 -22.51
C ARG A 13 -10.82 3.48 -21.65
N ASN A 14 -11.69 2.71 -21.01
CA ASN A 14 -12.71 3.26 -20.14
C ASN A 14 -11.99 3.89 -18.94
N ASP A 15 -11.91 5.20 -18.86
CA ASP A 15 -11.23 5.95 -17.80
C ASP A 15 -11.83 5.64 -16.41
N ALA A 16 -13.07 5.15 -16.37
CA ALA A 16 -13.77 4.66 -15.17
C ALA A 16 -13.15 3.41 -14.52
N SER A 17 -12.17 2.73 -15.17
CA SER A 17 -11.46 1.57 -14.61
C SER A 17 -10.18 1.91 -13.86
N ARG A 18 -9.75 3.18 -13.87
CA ARG A 18 -8.54 3.62 -13.17
C ARG A 18 -8.81 3.87 -11.70
N GLY A 19 -7.80 3.57 -10.88
CA GLY A 19 -7.82 3.93 -9.46
C GLY A 19 -7.88 5.44 -9.25
N PRO A 20 -8.13 5.91 -8.01
CA PRO A 20 -8.27 7.32 -7.70
C PRO A 20 -6.93 8.05 -7.74
N THR A 21 -7.00 9.37 -7.88
CA THR A 21 -5.94 10.28 -7.43
C THR A 21 -6.01 10.39 -5.91
N LEU A 22 -4.85 10.33 -5.23
CA LEU A 22 -4.77 10.69 -3.80
C LEU A 22 -4.12 12.07 -3.70
N ASP A 23 -4.75 12.97 -2.97
CA ASP A 23 -4.22 14.32 -2.75
C ASP A 23 -4.07 14.58 -1.25
N PHE A 24 -2.84 14.84 -0.83
CA PHE A 24 -2.46 15.19 0.53
C PHE A 24 -2.06 16.66 0.54
N GLN A 25 -2.82 17.52 1.24
CA GLN A 25 -2.60 18.96 1.32
C GLN A 25 -2.43 19.37 2.77
N HIS A 26 -1.21 19.77 3.14
CA HIS A 26 -0.86 20.24 4.47
C HIS A 26 -1.28 19.28 5.59
N VAL A 27 -1.15 17.95 5.34
CA VAL A 27 -1.59 16.94 6.32
C VAL A 27 -0.66 16.94 7.52
N GLY A 28 -1.24 17.22 8.69
CA GLY A 28 -0.59 17.22 9.99
C GLY A 28 -1.22 16.19 10.93
N LEU A 29 -0.40 15.54 11.76
CA LEU A 29 -0.85 14.60 12.80
C LEU A 29 -0.02 14.77 14.04
N THR A 30 -0.68 15.05 15.17
CA THR A 30 -0.05 15.12 16.48
C THR A 30 -0.72 14.13 17.43
N LEU A 31 0.06 13.29 18.08
CA LEU A 31 -0.40 12.35 19.09
C LEU A 31 0.14 12.75 20.46
N GLY A 32 -0.75 13.20 21.33
CA GLY A 32 -0.36 13.81 22.60
C GLY A 32 0.49 15.08 22.39
N ARG A 33 1.78 15.00 22.73
CA ARG A 33 2.76 16.09 22.51
C ARG A 33 3.72 15.83 21.36
N THR A 34 3.57 14.71 20.67
CA THR A 34 4.51 14.30 19.62
C THR A 34 3.92 14.59 18.25
N VAL A 35 4.63 15.40 17.45
CA VAL A 35 4.30 15.62 16.04
C VAL A 35 4.77 14.41 15.25
N ILE A 36 3.82 13.73 14.62
CA ILE A 36 4.05 12.54 13.78
C ILE A 36 4.15 12.92 12.30
N LEU A 37 3.24 13.81 11.84
CA LEU A 37 3.24 14.36 10.49
C LEU A 37 3.17 15.87 10.61
N ASP A 38 3.98 16.56 9.82
CA ASP A 38 4.13 18.01 9.87
C ASP A 38 4.13 18.55 8.43
N ASP A 39 3.00 19.12 8.02
CA ASP A 39 2.81 19.75 6.71
C ASP A 39 3.13 18.84 5.51
N VAL A 40 2.52 17.64 5.50
CA VAL A 40 2.72 16.66 4.43
C VAL A 40 1.87 17.03 3.22
N THR A 41 2.53 17.33 2.09
CA THR A 41 1.88 17.70 0.83
C THR A 41 2.52 16.95 -0.33
N PHE A 42 1.74 16.11 -1.01
CA PHE A 42 2.10 15.41 -2.25
C PHE A 42 0.86 14.78 -2.89
N GLN A 43 1.01 14.30 -4.13
CA GLN A 43 -0.09 13.69 -4.89
C GLN A 43 0.33 12.34 -5.47
N VAL A 44 -0.60 11.37 -5.44
CA VAL A 44 -0.48 10.07 -6.12
C VAL A 44 -1.33 10.09 -7.38
N ALA A 45 -0.71 9.86 -8.52
CA ALA A 45 -1.41 9.85 -9.81
C ALA A 45 -2.31 8.59 -9.96
N PRO A 46 -3.45 8.70 -10.64
CA PRO A 46 -4.35 7.57 -10.87
C PRO A 46 -3.69 6.48 -11.71
N GLY A 47 -3.87 5.22 -11.32
CA GLY A 47 -3.33 4.06 -12.03
C GLY A 47 -1.80 3.96 -12.00
N SER A 48 -1.14 4.57 -11.02
CA SER A 48 0.31 4.55 -10.84
C SER A 48 0.72 3.76 -9.59
N VAL A 49 1.97 3.32 -9.57
CA VAL A 49 2.65 2.77 -8.39
C VAL A 49 3.47 3.88 -7.75
N HIS A 50 3.03 4.35 -6.59
CA HIS A 50 3.70 5.40 -5.82
C HIS A 50 4.33 4.81 -4.56
N ALA A 51 5.64 4.90 -4.46
CA ALA A 51 6.38 4.42 -3.29
C ALA A 51 6.53 5.54 -2.24
N LEU A 52 6.40 5.16 -0.97
CA LEU A 52 6.65 6.00 0.20
C LEU A 52 7.85 5.43 0.96
N VAL A 53 8.96 6.15 0.97
CA VAL A 53 10.22 5.73 1.60
C VAL A 53 10.61 6.64 2.75
N GLY A 54 11.41 6.15 3.70
CA GLY A 54 11.91 6.94 4.83
C GLY A 54 12.24 6.11 6.06
N PRO A 55 12.80 6.73 7.10
CA PRO A 55 13.22 6.02 8.31
C PRO A 55 12.03 5.45 9.09
N ASN A 56 12.33 4.48 9.96
CA ASN A 56 11.38 4.01 10.95
C ASN A 56 11.02 5.17 11.90
N GLY A 57 9.72 5.31 12.21
CA GLY A 57 9.23 6.46 12.96
C GLY A 57 9.08 7.75 12.14
N GLY A 58 9.36 7.74 10.82
CA GLY A 58 9.18 8.89 9.92
C GLY A 58 7.73 9.23 9.58
N GLY A 59 6.74 8.49 10.09
CA GLY A 59 5.31 8.77 9.92
C GLY A 59 4.61 8.02 8.80
N LYS A 60 5.31 7.15 8.05
CA LYS A 60 4.76 6.43 6.87
C LYS A 60 3.49 5.63 7.18
N SER A 61 3.53 4.70 8.13
CA SER A 61 2.36 3.89 8.52
C SER A 61 1.26 4.75 9.18
N SER A 62 1.63 5.85 9.86
CA SER A 62 0.66 6.81 10.39
C SER A 62 -0.06 7.55 9.27
N LEU A 63 0.64 7.92 8.20
CA LEU A 63 0.04 8.54 7.01
C LEU A 63 -0.95 7.58 6.32
N ILE A 64 -0.60 6.29 6.19
CA ILE A 64 -1.54 5.26 5.69
C ILE A 64 -2.77 5.15 6.59
N LYS A 65 -2.59 5.08 7.91
CA LYS A 65 -3.72 5.02 8.85
C LYS A 65 -4.61 6.25 8.78
N THR A 66 -4.02 7.43 8.52
CA THR A 66 -4.76 8.67 8.26
C THR A 66 -5.58 8.57 6.97
N LEU A 67 -4.96 8.08 5.87
CA LEU A 67 -5.64 7.84 4.59
C LEU A 67 -6.83 6.88 4.75
N LEU A 68 -6.68 5.84 5.57
CA LEU A 68 -7.73 4.86 5.85
C LEU A 68 -8.79 5.35 6.88
N GLY A 69 -8.73 6.62 7.30
CA GLY A 69 -9.67 7.20 8.27
C GLY A 69 -9.52 6.67 9.70
N GLN A 70 -8.40 6.01 10.02
CA GLN A 70 -8.15 5.43 11.34
C GLN A 70 -7.48 6.39 12.32
N MET A 71 -7.00 7.54 11.83
CA MET A 71 -6.36 8.58 12.66
C MET A 71 -6.91 9.96 12.31
N PRO A 72 -7.13 10.82 13.32
CA PRO A 72 -7.48 12.23 13.09
C PRO A 72 -6.29 12.94 12.46
N HIS A 73 -6.55 13.98 11.67
CA HIS A 73 -5.51 14.79 11.03
C HIS A 73 -5.96 16.24 10.85
N GLN A 74 -4.99 17.11 10.64
CA GLN A 74 -5.17 18.48 10.15
C GLN A 74 -4.89 18.52 8.65
N GLY A 75 -5.26 19.58 7.98
CA GLY A 75 -5.12 19.70 6.53
C GLY A 75 -6.22 18.96 5.77
N GLN A 76 -6.01 18.72 4.49
CA GLN A 76 -6.96 18.07 3.60
C GLN A 76 -6.36 16.80 3.00
N LEU A 77 -7.16 15.74 2.99
CA LEU A 77 -6.87 14.49 2.34
C LEU A 77 -8.07 14.09 1.51
N SER A 78 -7.88 13.91 0.20
CA SER A 78 -8.96 13.55 -0.70
C SER A 78 -8.59 12.41 -1.63
N LEU A 79 -9.61 11.61 -1.98
CA LEU A 79 -9.56 10.59 -3.01
C LEU A 79 -10.49 11.03 -4.13
N ASP A 80 -9.89 11.34 -5.28
CA ASP A 80 -10.65 11.75 -6.45
C ASP A 80 -10.78 10.57 -7.43
N TRP A 81 -12.01 10.11 -7.59
CA TRP A 81 -12.38 8.98 -8.43
C TRP A 81 -12.90 9.51 -9.76
N ALA A 82 -12.41 8.96 -10.88
CA ALA A 82 -12.91 9.33 -12.21
C ALA A 82 -14.39 8.96 -12.46
N GLY A 83 -15.05 8.34 -11.49
CA GLY A 83 -16.44 7.90 -11.52
C GLY A 83 -16.95 7.56 -10.12
N GLU A 84 -17.77 6.52 -10.00
CA GLU A 84 -18.24 6.06 -8.70
C GLU A 84 -17.08 5.61 -7.81
N PRO A 85 -17.12 5.89 -6.48
CA PRO A 85 -16.10 5.45 -5.55
C PRO A 85 -15.91 3.93 -5.58
N GLY A 86 -14.67 3.51 -5.76
CA GLY A 86 -14.29 2.12 -5.83
C GLY A 86 -13.91 1.50 -4.49
N THR A 87 -13.30 0.33 -4.55
CA THR A 87 -12.85 -0.42 -3.37
C THR A 87 -11.40 -0.09 -3.05
N ILE A 88 -11.11 0.06 -1.75
CA ILE A 88 -9.76 0.21 -1.22
C ILE A 88 -9.34 -1.12 -0.61
N GLY A 89 -8.22 -1.69 -1.08
CA GLY A 89 -7.54 -2.82 -0.47
C GLY A 89 -6.42 -2.34 0.43
N TYR A 90 -6.24 -2.99 1.59
CA TYR A 90 -5.13 -2.71 2.49
C TYR A 90 -4.42 -4.00 2.88
N VAL A 91 -3.10 -4.00 2.73
CA VAL A 91 -2.22 -5.09 3.16
C VAL A 91 -1.27 -4.55 4.23
N PRO A 92 -1.45 -4.93 5.50
CA PRO A 92 -0.57 -4.51 6.58
C PRO A 92 0.79 -5.21 6.51
N GLN A 93 1.79 -4.63 7.16
CA GLN A 93 3.14 -5.18 7.26
C GLN A 93 3.17 -6.61 7.80
N ALA A 94 2.43 -6.86 8.87
CA ALA A 94 2.26 -8.20 9.45
C ALA A 94 0.96 -8.29 10.23
N LEU A 95 0.44 -9.50 10.31
CA LEU A 95 -0.56 -9.87 11.29
C LEU A 95 0.03 -10.97 12.17
N GLU A 96 0.02 -10.74 13.48
CA GLU A 96 0.41 -11.76 14.43
C GLU A 96 -0.73 -12.77 14.58
N PHE A 97 -0.40 -14.04 14.39
CA PHE A 97 -1.32 -15.14 14.61
C PHE A 97 -0.82 -15.98 15.77
N ASP A 98 -1.67 -16.18 16.75
CA ASP A 98 -1.42 -17.18 17.79
C ASP A 98 -1.29 -18.56 17.11
N ARG A 99 -0.16 -19.23 17.34
CA ARG A 99 0.11 -20.57 16.79
C ARG A 99 -0.88 -21.62 17.29
N GLY A 100 -1.49 -21.38 18.43
CA GLY A 100 -2.52 -22.24 19.01
C GLY A 100 -3.90 -22.07 18.38
N LEU A 101 -4.15 -20.98 17.66
CA LEU A 101 -5.44 -20.73 17.04
C LEU A 101 -5.69 -21.71 15.89
N PRO A 102 -6.77 -22.52 15.93
CA PRO A 102 -7.08 -23.52 14.89
C PRO A 102 -7.71 -22.90 13.62
N MET A 103 -7.26 -21.72 13.22
CA MET A 103 -7.75 -21.01 12.03
C MET A 103 -6.96 -21.44 10.79
N THR A 104 -7.64 -21.99 9.80
CA THR A 104 -7.04 -22.29 8.49
C THR A 104 -6.97 -21.04 7.60
N VAL A 105 -6.25 -21.14 6.47
CA VAL A 105 -6.23 -20.08 5.44
C VAL A 105 -7.65 -19.80 4.93
N ASP A 106 -8.45 -20.85 4.66
CA ASP A 106 -9.85 -20.68 4.24
C ASP A 106 -10.69 -19.97 5.30
N ASP A 107 -10.52 -20.31 6.60
CA ASP A 107 -11.25 -19.66 7.68
C ASP A 107 -10.87 -18.18 7.81
N PHE A 108 -9.58 -17.86 7.68
CA PHE A 108 -9.08 -16.50 7.68
C PHE A 108 -9.67 -15.69 6.50
N MET A 109 -9.57 -16.24 5.28
CA MET A 109 -10.11 -15.58 4.09
C MET A 109 -11.63 -15.40 4.19
N ALA A 110 -12.35 -16.39 4.74
CA ALA A 110 -13.78 -16.28 4.98
C ALA A 110 -14.12 -15.16 5.99
N ALA A 111 -13.36 -15.09 7.09
CA ALA A 111 -13.57 -14.07 8.12
C ALA A 111 -13.30 -12.65 7.60
N MET A 112 -12.29 -12.49 6.73
CA MET A 112 -11.87 -11.18 6.21
C MET A 112 -12.67 -10.71 4.98
N CYS A 113 -13.11 -11.64 4.12
CA CYS A 113 -13.68 -11.26 2.81
C CYS A 113 -15.21 -11.31 2.77
N GLN A 114 -15.89 -12.04 3.67
CA GLN A 114 -17.35 -12.15 3.64
C GLN A 114 -18.01 -11.61 4.91
N ARG A 115 -19.24 -11.08 4.77
CA ARG A 115 -20.05 -10.64 5.93
C ARG A 115 -20.73 -11.80 6.68
N ARG A 116 -20.79 -12.98 6.05
CA ARG A 116 -21.37 -14.19 6.65
C ARG A 116 -20.37 -14.76 7.66
N PRO A 117 -20.81 -15.23 8.85
CA PRO A 117 -19.94 -15.87 9.83
C PRO A 117 -19.15 -17.03 9.23
N ALA A 118 -17.83 -17.11 9.52
CA ALA A 118 -16.94 -18.09 8.92
C ALA A 118 -17.31 -19.55 9.25
N PHE A 119 -17.92 -19.80 10.41
CA PHE A 119 -18.37 -21.16 10.82
C PHE A 119 -19.50 -21.72 9.92
N LEU A 120 -20.17 -20.87 9.14
CA LEU A 120 -21.15 -21.30 8.13
C LEU A 120 -20.50 -21.65 6.78
N GLY A 121 -19.16 -21.66 6.71
CA GLY A 121 -18.37 -21.93 5.53
C GLY A 121 -18.34 -20.75 4.52
N LEU A 122 -17.60 -20.96 3.45
CA LEU A 122 -17.48 -20.00 2.36
C LEU A 122 -18.76 -19.99 1.51
N SER A 123 -19.24 -18.78 1.18
CA SER A 123 -20.28 -18.66 0.16
C SER A 123 -19.69 -18.96 -1.24
N ARG A 124 -20.51 -19.48 -2.15
CA ARG A 124 -20.07 -19.81 -3.53
C ARG A 124 -19.46 -18.60 -4.24
N HIS A 125 -20.02 -17.42 -4.01
CA HIS A 125 -19.54 -16.17 -4.60
C HIS A 125 -18.09 -15.85 -4.19
N TYR A 126 -17.77 -15.95 -2.89
CA TYR A 126 -16.44 -15.68 -2.39
C TYR A 126 -15.46 -16.83 -2.61
N ALA A 127 -15.93 -18.07 -2.71
CA ALA A 127 -15.10 -19.24 -2.89
C ALA A 127 -14.22 -19.14 -4.15
N GLN A 128 -14.80 -18.73 -5.28
CA GLN A 128 -14.08 -18.54 -6.54
C GLN A 128 -13.08 -17.37 -6.47
N ALA A 129 -13.49 -16.24 -5.88
CA ALA A 129 -12.62 -15.07 -5.71
C ALA A 129 -11.41 -15.39 -4.82
N ILE A 130 -11.63 -16.10 -3.71
CA ILE A 130 -10.59 -16.54 -2.79
C ILE A 130 -9.63 -17.53 -3.48
N GLU A 131 -10.16 -18.50 -4.21
CA GLU A 131 -9.35 -19.46 -4.96
C GLU A 131 -8.47 -18.76 -5.99
N ALA A 132 -9.05 -17.87 -6.79
CA ALA A 132 -8.29 -17.08 -7.77
C ALA A 132 -7.22 -16.19 -7.13
N ALA A 133 -7.54 -15.52 -6.00
CA ALA A 133 -6.58 -14.67 -5.30
C ALA A 133 -5.43 -15.48 -4.69
N LEU A 134 -5.73 -16.62 -4.05
CA LEU A 134 -4.69 -17.51 -3.50
C LEU A 134 -3.82 -18.14 -4.60
N ALA A 135 -4.40 -18.47 -5.76
CA ALA A 135 -3.64 -18.97 -6.90
C ALA A 135 -2.64 -17.93 -7.42
N ARG A 136 -3.04 -16.65 -7.50
CA ARG A 136 -2.15 -15.55 -7.93
C ARG A 136 -0.90 -15.41 -7.06
N VAL A 137 -1.01 -15.71 -5.77
CA VAL A 137 0.11 -15.64 -4.81
C VAL A 137 0.76 -17.00 -4.54
N GLY A 138 0.38 -18.06 -5.27
CA GLY A 138 0.94 -19.42 -5.13
C GLY A 138 0.57 -20.11 -3.80
N MET A 139 -0.63 -19.84 -3.26
CA MET A 139 -1.09 -20.37 -1.98
C MET A 139 -2.32 -21.29 -2.09
N GLN A 140 -2.75 -21.64 -3.31
CA GLN A 140 -3.95 -22.46 -3.55
C GLN A 140 -3.89 -23.84 -2.85
N ASP A 141 -2.72 -24.47 -2.78
CA ASP A 141 -2.53 -25.81 -2.17
C ASP A 141 -2.47 -25.76 -0.64
N LYS A 142 -2.42 -24.57 -0.05
CA LYS A 142 -2.26 -24.36 1.41
C LYS A 142 -3.54 -23.91 2.10
N ARG A 143 -4.67 -23.89 1.40
CA ARG A 143 -5.97 -23.41 1.90
C ARG A 143 -6.41 -24.05 3.22
N LYS A 144 -6.13 -25.34 3.40
CA LYS A 144 -6.46 -26.11 4.63
C LYS A 144 -5.38 -26.07 5.71
N ARG A 145 -4.23 -25.42 5.46
CA ARG A 145 -3.20 -25.24 6.49
C ARG A 145 -3.63 -24.19 7.50
N ARG A 146 -3.21 -24.37 8.76
CA ARG A 146 -3.41 -23.38 9.82
C ARG A 146 -2.55 -22.15 9.55
N MET A 147 -3.08 -20.96 9.77
CA MET A 147 -2.36 -19.69 9.62
C MET A 147 -1.10 -19.65 10.50
N GLY A 148 -1.18 -20.17 11.74
CA GLY A 148 -0.04 -20.25 12.66
C GLY A 148 1.07 -21.23 12.23
N ALA A 149 0.78 -22.17 11.31
CA ALA A 149 1.74 -23.14 10.78
C ALA A 149 2.42 -22.68 9.47
N LEU A 150 2.02 -21.54 8.94
CA LEU A 150 2.64 -20.95 7.75
C LEU A 150 3.96 -20.24 8.13
N SER A 151 4.92 -20.20 7.18
CA SER A 151 6.09 -19.31 7.28
C SER A 151 5.66 -17.83 7.24
N GLY A 152 6.57 -16.92 7.60
CA GLY A 152 6.32 -15.48 7.47
C GLY A 152 5.92 -15.08 6.05
N GLY A 153 6.69 -15.52 5.05
CA GLY A 153 6.42 -15.23 3.64
C GLY A 153 5.12 -15.86 3.13
N GLU A 154 4.77 -17.08 3.58
CA GLU A 154 3.48 -17.68 3.26
C GLU A 154 2.30 -16.89 3.83
N ARG A 155 2.41 -16.43 5.07
CA ARG A 155 1.40 -15.55 5.68
C ARG A 155 1.26 -14.25 4.91
N GLN A 156 2.39 -13.61 4.56
CA GLN A 156 2.37 -12.37 3.79
C GLN A 156 1.70 -12.54 2.43
N ARG A 157 1.94 -13.67 1.74
CA ARG A 157 1.24 -13.97 0.49
C ARG A 157 -0.28 -14.16 0.70
N VAL A 158 -0.70 -14.76 1.80
CA VAL A 158 -2.15 -14.84 2.12
C VAL A 158 -2.73 -13.46 2.40
N LEU A 159 -2.01 -12.56 3.09
CA LEU A 159 -2.45 -11.17 3.31
C LEU A 159 -2.56 -10.39 2.00
N LEU A 160 -1.62 -10.58 1.08
CA LEU A 160 -1.72 -10.01 -0.28
C LEU A 160 -2.99 -10.51 -1.00
N ALA A 161 -3.26 -11.82 -0.96
CA ALA A 161 -4.47 -12.38 -1.56
C ALA A 161 -5.74 -11.79 -0.95
N GLN A 162 -5.78 -11.60 0.36
CA GLN A 162 -6.91 -10.99 1.07
C GLN A 162 -7.15 -9.54 0.65
N GLY A 163 -6.08 -8.73 0.53
CA GLY A 163 -6.16 -7.33 0.10
C GLY A 163 -6.71 -7.14 -1.33
N LEU A 164 -6.78 -8.22 -2.12
CA LEU A 164 -7.33 -8.22 -3.48
C LEU A 164 -8.82 -8.62 -3.55
N ILE A 165 -9.50 -8.81 -2.41
CA ILE A 165 -10.90 -9.26 -2.39
C ILE A 165 -11.78 -8.28 -1.59
N PRO A 166 -12.76 -7.63 -2.22
CA PRO A 166 -13.00 -7.57 -3.67
C PRO A 166 -11.85 -6.86 -4.40
N MET A 167 -11.68 -7.09 -5.71
CA MET A 167 -10.60 -6.49 -6.49
C MET A 167 -10.63 -4.96 -6.32
N PRO A 168 -9.59 -4.35 -5.72
CA PRO A 168 -9.59 -2.93 -5.41
C PRO A 168 -9.16 -2.09 -6.61
N GLN A 169 -9.55 -0.82 -6.64
CA GLN A 169 -9.00 0.19 -7.54
C GLN A 169 -7.88 0.99 -6.87
N LEU A 170 -7.86 1.05 -5.54
CA LEU A 170 -6.76 1.56 -4.74
C LEU A 170 -6.22 0.45 -3.85
N LEU A 171 -4.94 0.15 -3.96
CA LEU A 171 -4.26 -0.80 -3.09
C LEU A 171 -3.20 -0.09 -2.25
N VAL A 172 -3.31 -0.24 -0.94
CA VAL A 172 -2.37 0.33 0.03
C VAL A 172 -1.56 -0.81 0.65
N LEU A 173 -0.24 -0.75 0.51
CA LEU A 173 0.69 -1.79 0.93
C LEU A 173 1.68 -1.23 1.96
N ASP A 174 1.70 -1.82 3.15
CA ASP A 174 2.64 -1.44 4.23
C ASP A 174 3.72 -2.51 4.36
N GLU A 175 4.91 -2.26 3.78
CA GLU A 175 6.10 -3.12 3.78
C GLU A 175 5.83 -4.58 3.36
N PRO A 176 5.16 -4.83 2.23
CA PRO A 176 4.70 -6.16 1.86
C PRO A 176 5.83 -7.16 1.56
N MET A 177 7.04 -6.67 1.26
CA MET A 177 8.18 -7.52 0.90
C MET A 177 9.00 -7.98 2.10
N SER A 178 8.84 -7.36 3.28
CA SER A 178 9.70 -7.56 4.46
C SER A 178 9.79 -9.01 4.96
N ALA A 179 8.76 -9.83 4.72
CA ALA A 179 8.71 -11.23 5.15
C ALA A 179 8.78 -12.23 3.99
N LEU A 180 8.84 -11.76 2.72
CA LEU A 180 8.86 -12.63 1.55
C LEU A 180 10.23 -13.26 1.32
N ASP A 181 10.23 -14.51 0.89
CA ASP A 181 11.39 -15.16 0.30
C ASP A 181 11.59 -14.71 -1.15
N GLU A 182 12.71 -15.05 -1.76
CA GLU A 182 13.04 -14.64 -3.13
C GLU A 182 11.93 -15.00 -4.14
N ALA A 183 11.35 -16.20 -4.03
CA ALA A 183 10.24 -16.61 -4.88
C ALA A 183 8.98 -15.76 -4.64
N GLY A 184 8.71 -15.39 -3.38
CA GLY A 184 7.62 -14.50 -3.00
C GLY A 184 7.81 -13.09 -3.53
N ILE A 185 9.04 -12.56 -3.50
CA ILE A 185 9.40 -11.26 -4.07
C ILE A 185 9.10 -11.23 -5.57
N GLN A 186 9.54 -12.25 -6.32
CA GLN A 186 9.28 -12.36 -7.76
C GLN A 186 7.77 -12.43 -8.08
N VAL A 187 6.99 -13.11 -7.24
CA VAL A 187 5.52 -13.13 -7.38
C VAL A 187 4.96 -11.74 -7.16
N PHE A 188 5.37 -11.05 -6.09
CA PHE A 188 4.92 -9.71 -5.75
C PHE A 188 5.25 -8.69 -6.86
N GLU A 189 6.47 -8.70 -7.38
CA GLU A 189 6.90 -7.80 -8.46
C GLU A 189 6.04 -7.96 -9.72
N ARG A 190 5.73 -9.20 -10.12
CA ARG A 190 4.83 -9.49 -11.24
C ARG A 190 3.42 -8.94 -10.97
N LEU A 191 2.89 -9.19 -9.77
CA LEU A 191 1.57 -8.69 -9.39
C LEU A 191 1.50 -7.17 -9.42
N LEU A 192 2.56 -6.48 -8.98
CA LEU A 192 2.62 -5.01 -8.99
C LEU A 192 2.56 -4.46 -10.41
N VAL A 193 3.27 -5.11 -11.35
CA VAL A 193 3.22 -4.76 -12.78
C VAL A 193 1.82 -5.00 -13.35
N ASP A 194 1.20 -6.15 -13.04
CA ASP A 194 -0.15 -6.49 -13.51
C ASP A 194 -1.20 -5.50 -12.99
N TRP A 195 -1.13 -5.11 -11.70
CA TRP A 195 -2.03 -4.14 -11.09
C TRP A 195 -1.91 -2.77 -11.75
N ARG A 196 -0.67 -2.30 -12.00
CA ARG A 196 -0.43 -1.06 -12.72
C ARG A 196 -1.01 -1.10 -14.14
N GLN A 197 -0.80 -2.20 -14.87
CA GLN A 197 -1.36 -2.38 -16.21
C GLN A 197 -2.89 -2.41 -16.22
N ALA A 198 -3.50 -2.95 -15.15
CA ALA A 198 -4.94 -2.93 -14.94
C ALA A 198 -5.50 -1.54 -14.56
N GLY A 199 -4.63 -0.53 -14.36
CA GLY A 199 -5.03 0.83 -13.99
C GLY A 199 -5.27 1.02 -12.48
N MET A 200 -4.88 0.08 -11.64
CA MET A 200 -4.98 0.20 -10.18
C MET A 200 -4.00 1.26 -9.66
N THR A 201 -4.45 2.14 -8.77
CA THR A 201 -3.56 3.03 -8.02
C THR A 201 -2.98 2.24 -6.85
N VAL A 202 -1.65 2.26 -6.70
CA VAL A 202 -0.94 1.58 -5.61
C VAL A 202 -0.13 2.58 -4.81
N LEU A 203 -0.41 2.68 -3.50
CA LEU A 203 0.43 3.38 -2.53
C LEU A 203 1.22 2.34 -1.74
N TRP A 204 2.55 2.36 -1.85
CA TRP A 204 3.43 1.29 -1.41
C TRP A 204 4.53 1.81 -0.48
N ILE A 205 4.50 1.43 0.81
CA ILE A 205 5.62 1.67 1.73
C ILE A 205 6.64 0.56 1.53
N GLU A 206 7.90 0.95 1.33
CA GLU A 206 8.99 0.00 1.16
C GLU A 206 10.33 0.56 1.65
N HIS A 207 11.23 -0.35 2.03
CA HIS A 207 12.59 -0.05 2.45
C HIS A 207 13.65 -0.47 1.43
N ASP A 208 13.33 -1.41 0.56
CA ASP A 208 14.18 -1.83 -0.55
C ASP A 208 14.17 -0.77 -1.66
N LEU A 209 15.13 0.13 -1.61
CA LEU A 209 15.25 1.23 -2.57
C LEU A 209 15.58 0.76 -3.99
N GLU A 210 16.18 -0.42 -4.15
CA GLU A 210 16.45 -1.00 -5.46
C GLU A 210 15.14 -1.47 -6.10
N ALA A 211 14.31 -2.20 -5.37
CA ALA A 211 12.99 -2.60 -5.83
C ALA A 211 12.10 -1.38 -6.14
N VAL A 212 12.12 -0.36 -5.27
CA VAL A 212 11.41 0.91 -5.49
C VAL A 212 11.89 1.59 -6.78
N GLY A 213 13.20 1.64 -7.00
CA GLY A 213 13.79 2.25 -8.20
C GLY A 213 13.38 1.57 -9.51
N ARG A 214 13.11 0.25 -9.46
CA ARG A 214 12.69 -0.54 -10.63
C ARG A 214 11.18 -0.52 -10.89
N LEU A 215 10.38 -0.46 -9.84
CA LEU A 215 8.95 -0.78 -9.90
C LEU A 215 8.02 0.42 -9.71
N ALA A 216 8.47 1.47 -9.01
CA ALA A 216 7.65 2.64 -8.75
C ALA A 216 7.69 3.64 -9.92
N ASP A 217 6.56 4.26 -10.21
CA ASP A 217 6.47 5.38 -11.15
C ASP A 217 6.90 6.68 -10.48
N ARG A 218 6.67 6.79 -9.16
CA ARG A 218 6.99 7.97 -8.36
C ARG A 218 7.36 7.57 -6.92
N VAL A 219 8.19 8.37 -6.28
CA VAL A 219 8.69 8.14 -4.90
C VAL A 219 8.58 9.41 -4.10
N THR A 220 7.98 9.32 -2.92
CA THR A 220 7.99 10.37 -1.89
C THR A 220 8.87 9.94 -0.71
N GLY A 221 9.87 10.75 -0.38
CA GLY A 221 10.70 10.61 0.82
C GLY A 221 10.06 11.30 2.00
N LEU A 222 9.62 10.54 3.02
CA LEU A 222 8.91 11.04 4.19
C LEU A 222 9.73 10.83 5.47
N ASN A 223 9.96 11.93 6.19
CA ASN A 223 10.45 11.93 7.56
C ASN A 223 9.73 13.05 8.33
N ARG A 224 8.52 12.76 8.80
CA ARG A 224 7.52 13.69 9.33
C ARG A 224 7.03 14.73 8.32
N ARG A 225 7.91 15.17 7.43
CA ARG A 225 7.67 16.06 6.29
C ARG A 225 8.08 15.38 5.00
N VAL A 226 7.55 15.84 3.90
CA VAL A 226 8.05 15.45 2.58
C VAL A 226 9.39 16.13 2.34
N LEU A 227 10.43 15.34 2.14
CA LEU A 227 11.78 15.84 1.84
C LEU A 227 12.06 15.86 0.34
N PHE A 228 11.47 14.95 -0.40
CA PHE A 228 11.47 14.94 -1.85
C PHE A 228 10.26 14.18 -2.39
N ASP A 229 9.86 14.47 -3.62
CA ASP A 229 8.81 13.80 -4.36
C ASP A 229 9.13 13.87 -5.85
N GLY A 230 9.04 12.74 -6.58
CA GLY A 230 9.33 12.69 -8.01
C GLY A 230 9.63 11.30 -8.56
N PRO A 231 10.00 11.20 -9.85
CA PRO A 231 10.43 9.92 -10.44
C PRO A 231 11.64 9.32 -9.73
N PRO A 232 11.73 7.99 -9.56
CA PRO A 232 12.83 7.32 -8.84
C PRO A 232 14.21 7.74 -9.30
N ALA A 233 14.45 7.79 -10.61
CA ALA A 233 15.75 8.15 -11.20
C ALA A 233 16.22 9.56 -10.82
N GLN A 234 15.33 10.46 -10.44
CA GLN A 234 15.63 11.84 -10.06
C GLN A 234 15.66 12.05 -8.55
N THR A 235 15.01 11.18 -7.79
CA THR A 235 14.80 11.36 -6.35
C THR A 235 15.65 10.43 -5.49
N LEU A 236 15.95 9.21 -5.93
CA LEU A 236 16.77 8.25 -5.18
C LEU A 236 18.28 8.50 -5.39
N THR A 237 18.70 9.75 -5.15
CA THR A 237 20.14 10.12 -5.21
C THR A 237 20.79 9.94 -3.84
N PRO A 238 22.12 9.64 -3.78
CA PRO A 238 22.83 9.46 -2.51
C PRO A 238 22.63 10.62 -1.53
N ASP A 239 22.70 11.88 -2.00
CA ASP A 239 22.56 13.08 -1.15
C ASP A 239 21.16 13.20 -0.53
N ARG A 240 20.10 12.91 -1.32
CA ARG A 240 18.73 12.95 -0.81
C ARG A 240 18.46 11.81 0.17
N LEU A 241 19.01 10.62 -0.11
CA LEU A 241 18.90 9.47 0.79
C LEU A 241 19.66 9.74 2.10
N LEU A 242 20.86 10.29 2.04
CA LEU A 242 21.56 10.73 3.24
C LEU A 242 20.73 11.73 4.05
N THR A 243 20.15 12.74 3.39
CA THR A 243 19.26 13.70 4.07
C THR A 243 18.06 13.02 4.70
N LEU A 244 17.41 12.08 4.00
CA LEU A 244 16.22 11.37 4.49
C LEU A 244 16.52 10.53 5.74
N PHE A 245 17.65 9.79 5.74
CA PHE A 245 17.97 8.83 6.80
C PHE A 245 18.86 9.41 7.91
N SER A 246 19.61 10.52 7.69
CA SER A 246 20.45 11.14 8.68
C SER A 246 19.79 12.25 9.51
N SER A 247 18.55 12.63 9.18
CA SER A 247 17.81 13.66 9.91
C SER A 247 17.46 13.20 11.33
N HIS A 248 18.37 13.41 12.27
CA HIS A 248 17.99 13.50 13.67
C HIS A 248 17.08 14.74 13.80
N PRO A 249 15.94 14.69 14.49
CA PRO A 249 15.19 15.89 14.80
C PRO A 249 16.13 16.80 15.60
N ARG A 250 16.53 17.92 15.02
CA ARG A 250 17.15 18.99 15.79
C ARG A 250 16.11 19.39 16.82
N SER A 251 16.36 19.05 18.08
CA SER A 251 15.65 19.61 19.23
C SER A 251 15.95 21.11 19.28
N SER A 252 15.13 21.89 18.58
CA SER A 252 15.07 23.33 18.73
C SER A 252 14.20 23.67 19.94
N ASP A 253 14.69 23.34 21.16
CA ASP A 253 14.20 23.87 22.41
C ASP A 253 15.29 23.68 23.48
N GLN A 254 16.37 24.45 23.36
CA GLN A 254 17.07 24.93 24.55
C GLN A 254 16.67 26.39 24.72
N PRO A 255 15.92 26.72 25.79
CA PRO A 255 15.76 28.12 26.16
C PRO A 255 17.14 28.68 26.51
N ALA A 256 17.49 29.77 25.85
CA ALA A 256 18.71 30.54 26.14
C ALA A 256 18.75 30.82 27.64
N GLY A 257 19.87 30.37 28.29
CA GLY A 257 20.13 30.61 29.69
C GLY A 257 20.08 32.10 29.99
N SER A 258 19.30 32.48 31.00
CA SER A 258 19.41 33.79 31.66
C SER A 258 20.82 33.95 32.22
N PRO A 259 21.44 35.10 32.03
CA PRO A 259 22.67 35.42 32.75
C PRO A 259 22.35 35.71 34.20
N ALA A 260 23.05 35.04 35.10
CA ALA A 260 23.04 35.33 36.52
C ALA A 260 23.56 36.74 36.76
N ALA A 261 22.81 37.47 37.56
CA ALA A 261 23.26 38.63 38.32
C ALA A 261 23.15 38.32 39.82
#